data_24217bc2c3ab9969b199cdfc7ebe1def
#
_entry.id   24217bc2c3ab9969b199cdfc7ebe1def
#
_cell.length_a   1.000
_cell.length_b   1.000
_cell.length_c   1.000
_cell.angle_alpha   90.00
_cell.angle_beta   90.00
_cell.angle_gamma   90.00
#
_symmetry.space_group_name_H-M   'P 1'
#
loop_
_entity.id
_entity.type
_entity.pdbx_description
1 polymer ?
#
loop_
_entity_poly.entity_id
_entity_poly.type
_entity_poly.pdbx_seq_one_letter_code
_entity_poly.pdbx_strand_id
1 'polypeptide(L)'
;MKGLMCAKYDDLVGNLQQAHGEARKWWAINSHNELVELFVNNENGAWTIIITRSNDPISCALIGGDNSGANYDIDSTVEMKQ
;
A
#
# COMPACT_ATOMS: atom_id res chain seq x y z
N MET A 1 -0.68 11.59 -9.19
CA MET A 1 0.19 11.74 -8.15
C MET A 1 1.41 12.44 -8.54
N LYS A 2 1.90 13.26 -7.71
CA LYS A 2 2.97 13.98 -8.06
C LYS A 2 4.21 13.29 -7.87
N GLY A 3 4.40 12.21 -7.79
CA GLY A 3 5.62 11.52 -7.60
C GLY A 3 5.51 10.60 -6.44
N LEU A 4 6.54 9.85 -6.15
CA LEU A 4 6.53 8.93 -5.03
C LEU A 4 6.84 9.66 -3.75
N MET A 5 6.18 9.24 -2.69
CA MET A 5 6.50 9.74 -1.39
C MET A 5 7.45 8.74 -0.78
N CYS A 6 8.68 9.14 -0.53
CA CYS A 6 9.70 8.26 0.02
C CYS A 6 10.23 8.81 1.33
N ALA A 7 10.52 7.92 2.26
CA ALA A 7 11.07 8.28 3.56
C ALA A 7 11.67 7.03 4.18
N LYS A 8 12.30 7.17 5.34
CA LYS A 8 12.79 6.00 6.04
C LYS A 8 11.60 5.12 6.37
N TYR A 9 11.81 3.83 6.35
CA TYR A 9 10.74 2.87 6.55
C TYR A 9 9.92 3.18 7.80
N ASP A 10 10.58 3.39 8.93
CA ASP A 10 9.84 3.61 10.17
C ASP A 10 9.03 4.90 10.14
N ASP A 11 9.54 5.91 9.47
CA ASP A 11 8.83 7.18 9.38
C ASP A 11 7.61 7.03 8.47
N LEU A 12 7.77 6.33 7.37
CA LEU A 12 6.67 6.15 6.44
C LEU A 12 5.56 5.30 7.06
N VAL A 13 5.93 4.18 7.66
CA VAL A 13 4.96 3.31 8.30
C VAL A 13 4.30 4.01 9.47
N GLY A 14 5.08 4.74 10.27
CA GLY A 14 4.52 5.48 11.39
C GLY A 14 3.49 6.51 10.94
N ASN A 15 3.76 7.18 9.82
CA ASN A 15 2.83 8.13 9.28
C ASN A 15 1.54 7.45 8.82
N LEU A 16 1.66 6.32 8.13
CA LEU A 16 0.47 5.58 7.70
C LEU A 16 -0.38 5.17 8.89
N GLN A 17 0.26 4.73 9.97
CA GLN A 17 -0.49 4.28 11.14
C GLN A 17 -1.10 5.45 11.91
N GLN A 18 -0.34 6.49 12.13
CA GLN A 18 -0.78 7.57 13.00
C GLN A 18 -1.65 8.59 12.30
N ALA A 19 -1.30 8.96 11.10
CA ALA A 19 -2.06 9.98 10.39
C ALA A 19 -3.21 9.41 9.58
N HIS A 20 -3.07 8.16 9.15
CA HIS A 20 -4.07 7.58 8.24
C HIS A 20 -4.74 6.33 8.79
N GLY A 21 -4.35 5.88 9.95
CA GLY A 21 -4.97 4.71 10.58
C GLY A 21 -4.81 3.42 9.79
N GLU A 22 -3.76 3.32 9.00
CA GLU A 22 -3.52 2.14 8.16
C GLU A 22 -2.58 1.17 8.83
N ALA A 23 -2.88 -0.12 8.75
CA ALA A 23 -2.04 -1.16 9.29
C ALA A 23 -1.71 -2.15 8.19
N ARG A 24 -0.57 -2.82 8.32
CA ARG A 24 -0.15 -3.77 7.30
C ARG A 24 -1.08 -4.96 7.27
N LYS A 25 -1.55 -5.29 6.07
CA LYS A 25 -2.42 -6.43 5.88
C LYS A 25 -1.79 -7.51 5.03
N TRP A 26 -0.76 -7.19 4.30
CA TRP A 26 -0.21 -8.14 3.33
C TRP A 26 1.20 -7.72 2.97
N TRP A 27 2.04 -8.69 2.68
CA TRP A 27 3.39 -8.41 2.22
C TRP A 27 3.83 -9.48 1.23
N ALA A 28 4.76 -9.12 0.38
CA ALA A 28 5.36 -10.06 -0.55
C ALA A 28 6.75 -9.58 -0.92
N ILE A 29 7.56 -10.49 -1.43
CA ILE A 29 8.86 -10.15 -1.97
C ILE A 29 8.78 -10.37 -3.47
N ASN A 30 9.13 -9.37 -4.24
CA ASN A 30 9.03 -9.48 -5.70
C ASN A 30 10.30 -10.09 -6.28
N SER A 31 10.34 -10.21 -7.61
CA SER A 31 11.46 -10.84 -8.28
C SER A 31 12.74 -10.02 -8.20
N HIS A 32 12.66 -8.78 -7.78
CA HIS A 32 13.84 -7.93 -7.62
C HIS A 32 14.29 -7.89 -6.17
N ASN A 33 13.76 -8.78 -5.35
CA ASN A 33 14.09 -8.87 -3.94
C ASN A 33 13.71 -7.62 -3.17
N GLU A 34 12.59 -7.03 -3.54
CA GLU A 34 12.08 -5.86 -2.84
C GLU A 34 10.87 -6.26 -2.04
N LEU A 35 10.71 -5.68 -0.85
CA LEU A 35 9.57 -5.93 0.01
C LEU A 35 8.43 -5.03 -0.43
N VAL A 36 7.29 -5.63 -0.73
CA VAL A 36 6.08 -4.90 -1.12
C VAL A 36 5.08 -5.12 -0.01
N GLU A 37 4.49 -4.04 0.49
CA GLU A 37 3.56 -4.15 1.61
C GLU A 37 2.29 -3.37 1.33
N LEU A 38 1.17 -3.92 1.74
CA LEU A 38 -0.12 -3.28 1.62
C LEU A 38 -0.61 -2.87 3.01
N PHE A 39 -0.90 -1.59 3.16
CA PHE A 39 -1.44 -1.04 4.41
C PHE A 39 -2.87 -0.61 4.16
N VAL A 40 -3.75 -0.87 5.09
CA VAL A 40 -5.18 -0.60 4.93
C VAL A 40 -5.75 -0.04 6.21
N ASN A 41 -6.64 0.95 6.07
CA ASN A 41 -7.45 1.43 7.18
C ASN A 41 -8.77 0.66 7.13
N ASN A 42 -9.01 -0.18 8.12
CA ASN A 42 -10.20 -1.04 8.10
C ASN A 42 -11.51 -0.28 8.24
N GLU A 43 -11.45 0.93 8.73
CA GLU A 43 -12.69 1.67 8.94
C GLU A 43 -13.19 2.37 7.70
N ASN A 44 -12.28 2.94 6.92
CA ASN A 44 -12.69 3.69 5.75
C ASN A 44 -12.21 3.12 4.43
N GLY A 45 -11.39 2.07 4.48
CA GLY A 45 -10.93 1.44 3.25
C GLY A 45 -9.76 2.10 2.57
N ALA A 46 -9.20 3.14 3.15
CA ALA A 46 -8.02 3.78 2.56
C ALA A 46 -6.85 2.80 2.59
N TRP A 47 -6.03 2.82 1.57
CA TRP A 47 -4.95 1.87 1.47
C TRP A 47 -3.75 2.47 0.75
N THR A 48 -2.59 1.89 1.01
CA THR A 48 -1.33 2.34 0.43
C THR A 48 -0.43 1.14 0.22
N ILE A 49 0.23 1.09 -0.93
CA ILE A 49 1.25 0.07 -1.18
C ILE A 49 2.60 0.75 -1.11
N ILE A 50 3.49 0.19 -0.29
CA ILE A 50 4.85 0.71 -0.19
C ILE A 50 5.84 -0.36 -0.65
N ILE A 51 6.99 0.09 -1.08
CA ILE A 51 8.04 -0.80 -1.53
C ILE A 51 9.35 -0.39 -0.87
N THR A 52 10.13 -1.40 -0.45
CA THR A 52 11.39 -1.19 0.20
C THR A 52 12.41 -2.12 -0.43
N ARG A 53 13.54 -1.57 -0.87
CA ARG A 53 14.58 -2.40 -1.46
C ARG A 53 15.45 -2.97 -0.37
N SER A 54 16.03 -4.14 -0.63
CA SER A 54 16.93 -4.71 0.35
C SER A 54 18.14 -3.81 0.50
N ASN A 55 18.63 -3.72 1.71
CA ASN A 55 19.81 -2.91 2.03
C ASN A 55 19.61 -1.42 1.82
N ASP A 56 18.39 -0.97 1.76
CA ASP A 56 18.10 0.44 1.57
C ASP A 56 17.12 0.83 2.67
N PRO A 57 17.45 1.80 3.51
CA PRO A 57 16.55 2.19 4.60
C PRO A 57 15.35 3.00 4.12
N ILE A 58 15.32 3.34 2.85
CA ILE A 58 14.26 4.20 2.32
C ILE A 58 13.17 3.36 1.70
N SER A 59 11.94 3.70 2.00
CA SER A 59 10.77 3.08 1.42
C SER A 59 9.96 4.12 0.68
N CYS A 60 9.22 3.69 -0.31
CA CYS A 60 8.42 4.61 -1.10
C CYS A 60 6.99 4.12 -1.21
N ALA A 61 6.05 5.05 -1.07
CA ALA A 61 4.66 4.76 -1.32
C ALA A 61 4.43 4.83 -2.82
N LEU A 62 4.04 3.73 -3.41
CA LEU A 62 3.86 3.66 -4.85
C LEU A 62 2.48 4.12 -5.30
N ILE A 63 1.47 3.68 -4.59
CA ILE A 63 0.10 3.92 -5.02
C ILE A 63 -0.82 3.74 -3.83
N GLY A 64 -1.93 4.41 -3.82
CA GLY A 64 -2.92 4.30 -2.78
C GLY A 64 -4.28 4.66 -3.29
N GLY A 65 -5.28 4.49 -2.47
CA GLY A 65 -6.65 4.78 -2.84
C GLY A 65 -7.54 4.89 -1.62
N ASP A 66 -8.83 5.11 -1.87
CA ASP A 66 -9.78 5.33 -0.79
C ASP A 66 -10.69 4.16 -0.51
N ASN A 67 -10.71 3.17 -1.36
CA ASN A 67 -11.59 2.02 -1.20
C ASN A 67 -10.82 0.73 -1.32
N SER A 68 -11.12 -0.20 -0.48
CA SER A 68 -10.50 -1.50 -0.55
C SER A 68 -11.47 -2.53 0.03
N GLY A 69 -11.22 -3.79 -0.26
CA GLY A 69 -12.02 -4.86 0.28
C GLY A 69 -11.41 -6.19 -0.06
N ALA A 70 -11.90 -7.23 0.57
CA ALA A 70 -11.34 -8.54 0.38
C ALA A 70 -12.01 -9.31 -0.74
N ASN A 71 -13.29 -9.08 -0.94
CA ASN A 71 -14.06 -9.88 -1.89
C ASN A 71 -14.76 -9.00 -2.89
N TYR A 72 -13.97 -8.46 -3.81
CA TYR A 72 -14.56 -7.58 -4.82
C TYR A 72 -15.32 -8.43 -5.82
N ASP A 73 -16.56 -8.06 -6.06
CA ASP A 73 -17.40 -8.81 -6.96
C ASP A 73 -17.24 -8.28 -8.36
N ILE A 74 -16.29 -8.79 -9.07
CA ILE A 74 -16.01 -8.34 -10.40
C ILE A 74 -17.13 -8.57 -11.37
N ASP A 75 -17.83 -9.67 -11.22
CA ASP A 75 -18.90 -9.99 -12.14
C ASP A 75 -20.03 -8.99 -12.11
N SER A 76 -20.35 -8.50 -10.97
CA SER A 76 -21.50 -7.63 -10.87
C SER A 76 -21.15 -6.17 -10.96
N THR A 77 -19.95 -5.79 -10.62
CA THR A 77 -19.66 -4.38 -10.54
C THR A 77 -18.73 -3.88 -11.59
N VAL A 78 -17.89 -4.72 -12.11
CA VAL A 78 -16.88 -4.24 -12.95
C VAL A 78 -17.13 -4.50 -14.35
N GLU A 79 -17.22 -3.49 -15.05
CA GLU A 79 -17.32 -3.64 -16.41
C GLU A 79 -15.97 -3.45 -16.91
N MET A 80 -15.00 -3.99 -16.31
CA MET A 80 -13.70 -3.86 -16.76
C MET A 80 -13.53 -4.61 -17.96
N LYS A 81 -14.11 -4.16 -18.93
CA LYS A 81 -13.95 -4.79 -20.12
C LYS A 81 -12.66 -4.56 -20.49
N GLN A 82 -11.97 -5.42 -20.53
CA GLN A 82 -10.64 -5.18 -20.84
C GLN A 82 -10.42 -5.18 -22.29
#